data_940cab23a87fa3ed5223157b3ccdf1d1
#
_entry.id   940cab23a87fa3ed5223157b3ccdf1d1
#
_cell.length_a   1.000
_cell.length_b   1.000
_cell.length_c   1.000
_cell.angle_alpha   90.00
_cell.angle_beta   90.00
_cell.angle_gamma   90.00
#
_symmetry.space_group_name_H-M   'P 1'
#
loop_
_entity.id
_entity.type
_entity.pdbx_description
1 polymer ?
#
loop_
_entity_poly.entity_id
_entity_poly.type
_entity_poly.pdbx_seq_one_letter_code
_entity_poly.pdbx_strand_id
1 'polypeptide(L)'
;MPKGTTKTRFDNIAKEGAEVTIEEVNYDDCVRMAAAEAAKTEHGIIVQDTAWAGYEEIPSWIMQGYGTLVLEADKQLKENGVDRPTHVFVQAGVGSLAGAVVGYFAHKYKKILR
;
A
#
# COMPACT_ATOMS: atom_id res chain seq x y z
N MET A 1 6.06 13.87 -8.19
CA MET A 1 6.41 13.65 -6.76
C MET A 1 6.37 14.97 -6.01
N PRO A 2 6.06 15.00 -4.70
CA PRO A 2 5.97 16.25 -3.94
C PRO A 2 7.34 16.87 -3.69
N LYS A 3 7.33 18.17 -3.43
CA LYS A 3 8.49 18.94 -2.96
C LYS A 3 9.17 18.25 -1.77
N GLY A 4 10.50 18.27 -1.76
CA GLY A 4 11.31 17.63 -0.72
C GLY A 4 11.58 16.14 -0.93
N THR A 5 11.12 15.57 -2.03
CA THR A 5 11.51 14.20 -2.43
C THR A 5 13.01 14.12 -2.63
N THR A 6 13.67 13.13 -2.01
CA THR A 6 15.10 12.96 -2.12
C THR A 6 15.52 12.50 -3.52
N LYS A 7 16.73 12.91 -3.95
CA LYS A 7 17.29 12.48 -5.22
C LYS A 7 17.33 10.95 -5.36
N THR A 8 17.65 10.24 -4.29
CA THR A 8 17.69 8.76 -4.30
C THR A 8 16.33 8.16 -4.64
N ARG A 9 15.22 8.70 -4.11
CA ARG A 9 13.86 8.23 -4.45
C ARG A 9 13.53 8.55 -5.90
N PHE A 10 13.84 9.74 -6.36
CA PHE A 10 13.66 10.14 -7.75
C PHE A 10 14.38 9.18 -8.69
N ASP A 11 15.69 8.99 -8.49
CA ASP A 11 16.54 8.15 -9.32
C ASP A 11 16.06 6.67 -9.31
N ASN A 12 15.62 6.17 -8.17
CA ASN A 12 15.10 4.80 -8.05
C ASN A 12 13.85 4.54 -8.88
N ILE A 13 13.00 5.53 -9.07
CA ILE A 13 11.80 5.42 -9.91
C ILE A 13 12.17 5.66 -11.37
N ALA A 14 12.96 6.67 -11.67
CA ALA A 14 13.37 7.01 -13.03
C ALA A 14 14.14 5.88 -13.72
N LYS A 15 15.01 5.15 -13.00
CA LYS A 15 15.76 4.03 -13.56
C LYS A 15 14.88 2.86 -14.03
N GLU A 16 13.63 2.76 -13.56
CA GLU A 16 12.67 1.76 -14.02
C GLU A 16 11.97 2.20 -15.33
N GLY A 17 12.40 3.32 -15.93
CA GLY A 17 11.85 3.85 -17.19
C GLY A 17 10.63 4.75 -17.02
N ALA A 18 10.29 5.12 -15.78
CA ALA A 18 9.17 6.02 -15.53
C ALA A 18 9.54 7.48 -15.85
N GLU A 19 8.59 8.22 -16.41
CA GLU A 19 8.65 9.68 -16.44
C GLU A 19 8.36 10.24 -15.05
N VAL A 20 9.33 10.92 -14.46
CA VAL A 20 9.25 11.38 -13.07
C VAL A 20 9.44 12.88 -12.99
N THR A 21 8.53 13.56 -12.30
CA THR A 21 8.62 14.99 -12.01
C THR A 21 8.60 15.25 -10.51
N ILE A 22 9.24 16.34 -10.07
CA ILE A 22 9.08 16.88 -8.71
C ILE A 22 8.30 18.19 -8.83
N GLU A 23 7.17 18.24 -8.17
CA GLU A 23 6.26 19.37 -8.18
C GLU A 23 6.40 20.20 -6.89
N GLU A 24 6.32 21.51 -7.00
CA GLU A 24 6.43 22.45 -5.85
C GLU A 24 5.15 22.48 -4.99
N VAL A 25 4.59 21.29 -4.72
CA VAL A 25 3.36 21.08 -3.98
C VAL A 25 3.53 20.00 -2.90
N ASN A 26 2.55 19.87 -2.01
CA ASN A 26 2.51 18.80 -1.01
C ASN A 26 2.05 17.48 -1.61
N TYR A 27 2.04 16.41 -0.78
CA TYR A 27 1.66 15.07 -1.20
C TYR A 27 0.21 14.99 -1.70
N ASP A 28 -0.74 15.60 -0.99
CA ASP A 28 -2.16 15.53 -1.35
C ASP A 28 -2.45 16.22 -2.68
N ASP A 29 -1.75 17.33 -2.95
CA ASP A 29 -1.83 18.01 -4.24
C ASP A 29 -1.25 17.17 -5.36
N CYS A 30 -0.13 16.46 -5.13
CA CYS A 30 0.40 15.51 -6.10
C CYS A 30 -0.60 14.39 -6.43
N VAL A 31 -1.30 13.86 -5.44
CA VAL A 31 -2.35 12.85 -5.66
C VAL A 31 -3.48 13.42 -6.52
N ARG A 32 -3.94 14.65 -6.24
CA ARG A 32 -4.95 15.32 -7.05
C ARG A 32 -4.49 15.58 -8.49
N MET A 33 -3.24 15.99 -8.68
CA MET A 33 -2.64 16.19 -10.00
C MET A 33 -2.58 14.88 -10.79
N ALA A 34 -2.13 13.79 -10.15
CA ALA A 34 -2.08 12.47 -10.77
C ALA A 34 -3.48 12.00 -11.18
N ALA A 35 -4.49 12.20 -10.33
CA ALA A 35 -5.88 11.86 -10.65
C ALA A 35 -6.41 12.66 -11.85
N ALA A 36 -6.12 13.95 -11.88
CA ALA A 36 -6.54 14.83 -12.98
C ALA A 36 -5.83 14.46 -14.30
N GLU A 37 -4.58 14.02 -14.26
CA GLU A 37 -3.83 13.61 -15.44
C GLU A 37 -4.31 12.25 -15.96
N ALA A 38 -4.52 11.28 -15.08
CA ALA A 38 -5.08 9.99 -15.46
C ALA A 38 -6.47 10.13 -16.12
N ALA A 39 -7.30 11.06 -15.63
CA ALA A 39 -8.62 11.33 -16.22
C ALA A 39 -8.57 11.95 -17.63
N LYS A 40 -7.47 12.59 -18.02
CA LYS A 40 -7.27 13.16 -19.37
C LYS A 40 -6.60 12.20 -20.34
N THR A 41 -5.88 11.22 -19.82
CA THR A 41 -5.11 10.27 -20.61
C THR A 41 -6.02 9.11 -21.02
N GLU A 42 -6.09 8.79 -22.30
CA GLU A 42 -6.82 7.63 -22.79
C GLU A 42 -6.24 6.36 -22.13
N HIS A 43 -7.11 5.56 -21.48
CA HIS A 43 -6.74 4.40 -20.70
C HIS A 43 -5.83 4.70 -19.48
N GLY A 44 -5.70 5.97 -19.06
CA GLY A 44 -4.94 6.36 -17.88
C GLY A 44 -5.61 5.82 -16.61
N ILE A 45 -4.82 5.15 -15.76
CA ILE A 45 -5.26 4.64 -14.46
C ILE A 45 -4.33 5.10 -13.35
N ILE A 46 -4.87 5.26 -12.15
CA ILE A 46 -4.08 5.44 -10.94
C ILE A 46 -3.88 4.08 -10.29
N VAL A 47 -2.66 3.83 -9.81
CA VAL A 47 -2.35 2.64 -9.01
C VAL A 47 -1.73 3.11 -7.69
N GLN A 48 -2.52 3.12 -6.63
CA GLN A 48 -2.08 3.42 -5.25
C GLN A 48 -2.99 2.73 -4.23
N ASP A 49 -2.51 2.56 -3.03
CA ASP A 49 -3.18 1.81 -1.98
C ASP A 49 -4.13 2.65 -1.10
N THR A 50 -4.14 3.97 -1.26
CA THR A 50 -5.10 4.86 -0.59
C THR A 50 -6.43 4.85 -1.32
N ALA A 51 -7.49 4.40 -0.62
CA ALA A 51 -8.84 4.40 -1.18
C ALA A 51 -9.59 5.72 -0.89
N TRP A 52 -10.50 6.06 -1.80
CA TRP A 52 -11.51 7.11 -1.59
C TRP A 52 -12.79 6.72 -2.32
N ALA A 53 -13.88 7.46 -2.09
CA ALA A 53 -15.17 7.19 -2.72
C ALA A 53 -15.05 7.14 -4.27
N GLY A 54 -15.39 5.98 -4.86
CA GLY A 54 -15.26 5.69 -6.29
C GLY A 54 -13.88 5.19 -6.74
N TYR A 55 -12.93 5.03 -5.81
CA TYR A 55 -11.62 4.42 -6.06
C TYR A 55 -11.29 3.40 -4.96
N GLU A 56 -11.98 2.28 -4.94
CA GLU A 56 -11.81 1.21 -3.95
C GLU A 56 -11.27 -0.09 -4.55
N GLU A 57 -11.50 -0.34 -5.82
CA GLU A 57 -11.19 -1.62 -6.46
C GLU A 57 -9.68 -1.88 -6.51
N ILE A 58 -8.89 -0.96 -7.06
CA ILE A 58 -7.42 -1.11 -7.14
C ILE A 58 -6.80 -1.17 -5.73
N PRO A 59 -7.14 -0.28 -4.77
CA PRO A 59 -6.70 -0.43 -3.39
C PRO A 59 -7.03 -1.79 -2.78
N SER A 60 -8.20 -2.36 -3.06
CA SER A 60 -8.57 -3.68 -2.55
C SER A 60 -7.67 -4.79 -3.10
N TRP A 61 -7.30 -4.73 -4.37
CA TRP A 61 -6.35 -5.68 -4.97
C TRP A 61 -4.95 -5.55 -4.35
N ILE A 62 -4.51 -4.31 -4.11
CA ILE A 62 -3.22 -4.05 -3.44
C ILE A 62 -3.24 -4.61 -2.03
N MET A 63 -4.32 -4.41 -1.26
CA MET A 63 -4.49 -5.00 0.07
C MET A 63 -4.45 -6.53 0.04
N GLN A 64 -5.06 -7.16 -0.97
CA GLN A 64 -4.95 -8.61 -1.17
C GLN A 64 -3.50 -9.02 -1.45
N GLY A 65 -2.76 -8.25 -2.23
CA GLY A 65 -1.33 -8.45 -2.47
C GLY A 65 -0.49 -8.40 -1.19
N TYR A 66 -0.80 -7.51 -0.26
CA TYR A 66 -0.17 -7.47 1.07
C TYR A 66 -0.42 -8.74 1.90
N GLY A 67 -1.43 -9.52 1.56
CA GLY A 67 -1.68 -10.83 2.14
C GLY A 67 -0.50 -11.80 2.02
N THR A 68 0.34 -11.69 0.99
CA THR A 68 1.54 -12.49 0.80
C THR A 68 2.47 -12.39 2.01
N LEU A 69 2.71 -11.17 2.52
CA LEU A 69 3.55 -10.93 3.69
C LEU A 69 3.06 -11.72 4.91
N VAL A 70 1.76 -11.64 5.21
CA VAL A 70 1.21 -12.32 6.39
C VAL A 70 1.09 -13.82 6.22
N LEU A 71 0.87 -14.31 4.99
CA LEU A 71 0.91 -15.74 4.67
C LEU A 71 2.29 -16.32 4.91
N GLU A 72 3.33 -15.64 4.44
CA GLU A 72 4.72 -16.07 4.65
C GLU A 72 5.10 -16.01 6.13
N ALA A 73 4.77 -14.91 6.82
CA ALA A 73 5.03 -14.77 8.25
C ALA A 73 4.35 -15.87 9.08
N ASP A 74 3.08 -16.17 8.80
CA ASP A 74 2.35 -17.23 9.49
C ASP A 74 2.93 -18.63 9.22
N LYS A 75 3.38 -18.89 8.00
CA LYS A 75 4.09 -20.14 7.66
C LYS A 75 5.40 -20.26 8.45
N GLN A 76 6.21 -19.21 8.45
CA GLN A 76 7.48 -19.18 9.17
C GLN A 76 7.28 -19.31 10.69
N LEU A 77 6.24 -18.73 11.27
CA LEU A 77 5.89 -18.93 12.68
C LEU A 77 5.66 -20.40 12.99
N LYS A 78 4.89 -21.11 12.16
CA LYS A 78 4.59 -22.53 12.35
C LYS A 78 5.82 -23.41 12.20
N GLU A 79 6.67 -23.13 11.22
CA GLU A 79 7.95 -23.81 11.02
C GLU A 79 8.87 -23.67 12.25
N ASN A 80 8.71 -22.58 13.02
CA ASN A 80 9.41 -22.33 14.27
C ASN A 80 8.62 -22.76 15.53
N GLY A 81 7.57 -23.57 15.39
CA GLY A 81 6.81 -24.13 16.51
C GLY A 81 5.84 -23.15 17.16
N VAL A 82 5.54 -22.02 16.51
CA VAL A 82 4.59 -21.02 17.01
C VAL A 82 3.26 -21.16 16.25
N ASP A 83 2.24 -21.68 16.91
CA ASP A 83 0.93 -21.91 16.27
C ASP A 83 0.23 -20.62 15.84
N ARG A 84 0.37 -19.58 16.65
CA ARG A 84 -0.20 -18.26 16.36
C ARG A 84 0.54 -17.15 17.08
N PRO A 85 0.60 -15.93 16.51
CA PRO A 85 1.12 -14.78 17.24
C PRO A 85 0.18 -14.40 18.40
N THR A 86 0.74 -13.96 19.51
CA THR A 86 -0.02 -13.38 20.63
C THR A 86 -0.26 -11.87 20.42
N HIS A 87 0.69 -11.20 19.79
CA HIS A 87 0.64 -9.77 19.46
C HIS A 87 1.19 -9.57 18.04
N VAL A 88 0.59 -8.62 17.33
CA VAL A 88 1.03 -8.22 15.99
C VAL A 88 1.24 -6.71 16.00
N PHE A 89 2.42 -6.27 15.63
CA PHE A 89 2.77 -4.86 15.48
C PHE A 89 2.94 -4.56 13.99
N VAL A 90 2.22 -3.57 13.50
CA VAL A 90 2.26 -3.14 12.12
C VAL A 90 2.16 -1.61 12.07
N GLN A 91 2.98 -1.00 11.22
CA GLN A 91 2.89 0.44 10.97
C GLN A 91 1.63 0.76 10.16
N ALA A 92 1.06 1.92 10.41
CA ALA A 92 -0.09 2.41 9.67
C ALA A 92 0.17 3.84 9.16
N GLY A 93 0.19 4.01 7.84
CA GLY A 93 0.10 5.30 7.18
C GLY A 93 -1.35 5.52 6.72
N VAL A 94 -1.65 5.16 5.48
CA VAL A 94 -3.02 5.23 4.91
C VAL A 94 -3.92 4.06 5.34
N GLY A 95 -3.37 3.06 6.02
CA GLY A 95 -4.12 1.97 6.63
C GLY A 95 -4.20 0.67 5.83
N SER A 96 -3.88 0.65 4.55
CA SER A 96 -4.06 -0.52 3.68
C SER A 96 -3.24 -1.74 4.13
N LEU A 97 -1.96 -1.54 4.46
CA LEU A 97 -1.13 -2.61 5.00
C LEU A 97 -1.65 -3.12 6.35
N ALA A 98 -1.97 -2.21 7.26
CA ALA A 98 -2.51 -2.58 8.58
C ALA A 98 -3.85 -3.31 8.44
N GLY A 99 -4.72 -2.85 7.56
CA GLY A 99 -6.00 -3.51 7.25
C GLY A 99 -5.82 -4.92 6.70
N ALA A 100 -4.87 -5.14 5.80
CA ALA A 100 -4.56 -6.47 5.26
C ALA A 100 -4.04 -7.43 6.35
N VAL A 101 -3.11 -6.97 7.20
CA VAL A 101 -2.55 -7.77 8.29
C VAL A 101 -3.61 -8.13 9.32
N VAL A 102 -4.39 -7.15 9.79
CA VAL A 102 -5.47 -7.37 10.77
C VAL A 102 -6.55 -8.27 10.17
N GLY A 103 -6.97 -8.02 8.94
CA GLY A 103 -7.98 -8.82 8.24
C GLY A 103 -7.58 -10.29 8.14
N TYR A 104 -6.34 -10.56 7.76
CA TYR A 104 -5.84 -11.93 7.68
C TYR A 104 -5.90 -12.66 9.02
N PHE A 105 -5.31 -12.10 10.07
CA PHE A 105 -5.24 -12.76 11.37
C PHE A 105 -6.62 -12.86 12.04
N ALA A 106 -7.47 -11.84 11.91
CA ALA A 106 -8.83 -11.87 12.41
C ALA A 106 -9.67 -12.98 11.73
N HIS A 107 -9.57 -13.09 10.40
CA HIS A 107 -10.25 -14.15 9.64
C HIS A 107 -9.74 -15.54 10.01
N LYS A 108 -8.43 -15.70 10.03
CA LYS A 108 -7.79 -17.00 10.27
C LYS A 108 -8.04 -17.54 11.66
N TYR A 109 -7.92 -16.70 12.67
CA TYR A 109 -8.04 -17.13 14.07
C TYR A 109 -9.44 -16.85 14.67
N LYS A 110 -10.37 -16.30 13.89
CA LYS A 110 -11.75 -15.97 14.27
C LYS A 110 -11.84 -15.23 15.62
N LYS A 111 -10.85 -14.40 15.91
CA LYS A 111 -10.78 -13.54 17.09
C LYS A 111 -10.47 -12.14 16.64
N ILE A 112 -11.24 -11.19 17.13
CA ILE A 112 -10.89 -9.78 17.01
C ILE A 112 -9.66 -9.56 17.89
N LEU A 113 -8.58 -9.12 17.27
CA LEU A 113 -7.39 -8.61 17.97
C LEU A 113 -7.85 -7.38 18.76
N ARG A 114 -7.66 -7.38 20.07
CA ARG A 114 -7.95 -6.22 20.92
C ARG A 114 -6.72 -5.34 20.98
#